data_6b145723ee893006207266e4b0b32459
#
_entry.id   6b145723ee893006207266e4b0b32459
#
_cell.length_a   1.000
_cell.length_b   1.000
_cell.length_c   1.000
_cell.angle_alpha   90.00
_cell.angle_beta   90.00
_cell.angle_gamma   90.00
#
_symmetry.space_group_name_H-M   'P 1'
#
loop_
_entity.id
_entity.type
_entity.pdbx_description
1 polymer ?
#
loop_
_entity_poly.entity_id
_entity_poly.type
_entity_poly.pdbx_seq_one_letter_code
_entity_poly.pdbx_strand_id
1 'polypeptide(L)'
;MYVISIHSVSNPDAFWGGQLDLPEGTELPLVAPSADGSRGVCVFKSDSVNTVRNLVDGAAGTISRNEFYAINEGNALGLPA
;
A
#
# COMPACT_ATOMS: atom_id res chain seq x y z
N MET A 1 -2.58 -13.63 1.32
CA MET A 1 -1.94 -13.21 0.07
C MET A 1 -1.20 -11.89 0.25
N TYR A 2 -0.29 -11.58 -0.64
CA TYR A 2 0.37 -10.28 -0.66
C TYR A 2 -0.17 -9.41 -1.79
N VAL A 3 -0.31 -8.12 -1.52
CA VAL A 3 -0.82 -7.13 -2.46
C VAL A 3 0.19 -6.00 -2.55
N ILE A 4 0.62 -5.66 -3.77
CA ILE A 4 1.40 -4.45 -4.01
C ILE A 4 0.46 -3.29 -4.31
N SER A 5 0.72 -2.16 -3.70
CA SER A 5 0.05 -0.90 -4.03
C SER A 5 1.07 0.10 -4.54
N ILE A 6 0.71 0.79 -5.62
CA ILE A 6 1.55 1.78 -6.27
C ILE A 6 0.83 3.12 -6.16
N HIS A 7 1.53 4.12 -5.65
CA HIS A 7 0.94 5.41 -5.30
C HIS A 7 1.54 6.56 -6.09
N SER A 8 0.68 7.43 -6.62
CA SER A 8 1.03 8.77 -7.08
C SER A 8 0.40 9.76 -6.09
N VAL A 9 1.21 10.57 -5.42
CA VAL A 9 0.80 11.33 -4.24
C VAL A 9 0.87 12.82 -4.51
N SER A 10 -0.24 13.53 -4.28
CA SER A 10 -0.31 14.98 -4.45
C SER A 10 0.06 15.75 -3.16
N ASN A 11 -0.04 15.10 -2.01
CA ASN A 11 0.33 15.68 -0.72
C ASN A 11 1.17 14.67 0.07
N PRO A 12 2.51 14.65 -0.18
CA PRO A 12 3.38 13.66 0.45
C PRO A 12 3.36 13.67 1.97
N ASP A 13 3.37 14.83 2.59
CA ASP A 13 3.41 14.94 4.06
C ASP A 13 2.16 14.31 4.68
N ALA A 14 0.99 14.59 4.12
CA ALA A 14 -0.26 14.04 4.62
C ALA A 14 -0.37 12.53 4.34
N PHE A 15 0.11 12.08 3.17
CA PHE A 15 0.03 10.68 2.80
C PHE A 15 0.97 9.81 3.64
N TRP A 16 2.27 10.13 3.64
CA TRP A 16 3.28 9.31 4.30
C TRP A 16 3.34 9.53 5.80
N GLY A 17 2.93 10.72 6.26
CA GLY A 17 2.83 11.01 7.70
C GLY A 17 1.52 10.60 8.34
N GLY A 18 0.54 10.18 7.55
CA GLY A 18 -0.75 9.73 8.06
C GLY A 18 -0.67 8.37 8.72
N GLN A 19 -1.64 8.10 9.58
CA GLN A 19 -1.78 6.78 10.19
C GLN A 19 -2.83 5.99 9.44
N LEU A 20 -2.53 4.71 9.20
CA LEU A 20 -3.44 3.78 8.56
C LEU A 20 -3.84 2.73 9.58
N ASP A 21 -5.13 2.69 9.92
CA ASP A 21 -5.66 1.68 10.83
C ASP A 21 -5.85 0.37 10.08
N LEU A 22 -4.95 -0.59 10.35
CA LEU A 22 -5.00 -1.89 9.70
C LEU A 22 -6.08 -2.76 10.34
N PRO A 23 -7.03 -3.29 9.57
CA PRO A 23 -7.99 -4.25 10.09
C PRO A 23 -7.30 -5.54 10.49
N GLU A 24 -7.95 -6.30 11.35
CA GLU A 24 -7.45 -7.63 11.75
C GLU A 24 -7.22 -8.50 10.50
N GLY A 25 -6.08 -9.18 10.46
CA GLY A 25 -5.69 -10.01 9.33
C GLY A 25 -4.99 -9.27 8.21
N THR A 26 -4.81 -7.95 8.33
CA THR A 26 -4.06 -7.14 7.37
C THR A 26 -2.79 -6.61 8.01
N GLU A 27 -1.67 -6.79 7.31
CA GLU A 27 -0.35 -6.32 7.74
C GLU A 27 0.27 -5.45 6.64
N LEU A 28 1.17 -4.57 7.01
CA LEU A 28 1.88 -3.67 6.09
C LEU A 28 3.39 -3.84 6.27
N PRO A 29 3.99 -4.88 5.67
CA PRO A 29 5.41 -5.17 5.87
C PRO A 29 6.37 -4.23 5.16
N LEU A 30 5.93 -3.50 4.14
CA LEU A 30 6.80 -2.58 3.40
C LEU A 30 6.09 -1.28 3.08
N VAL A 31 6.76 -0.16 3.38
CA VAL A 31 6.39 1.18 2.95
C VAL A 31 7.64 1.81 2.32
N ALA A 32 7.57 2.15 1.05
CA ALA A 32 8.72 2.66 0.31
C ALA A 32 8.35 3.91 -0.50
N PRO A 33 8.40 5.10 0.12
CA PRO A 33 8.20 6.35 -0.62
C PRO A 33 9.42 6.66 -1.49
N SER A 34 9.19 7.36 -2.61
CA SER A 34 10.29 7.96 -3.37
C SER A 34 10.95 9.08 -2.57
N ALA A 35 12.12 9.54 -3.02
CA ALA A 35 12.91 10.54 -2.28
C ALA A 35 12.12 11.82 -2.00
N ASP A 36 11.28 12.27 -2.93
CA ASP A 36 10.44 13.45 -2.77
C ASP A 36 9.03 13.14 -2.26
N GLY A 37 8.69 11.87 -2.08
CA GLY A 37 7.38 11.42 -1.60
C GLY A 37 6.25 11.48 -2.63
N SER A 38 6.52 11.92 -3.87
CA SER A 38 5.46 12.03 -4.90
C SER A 38 5.04 10.68 -5.46
N ARG A 39 5.82 9.65 -5.25
CA ARG A 39 5.55 8.28 -5.64
C ARG A 39 5.89 7.34 -4.50
N GLY A 40 5.37 6.14 -4.55
CA GLY A 40 5.78 5.13 -3.60
C GLY A 40 5.11 3.80 -3.84
N VAL A 41 5.58 2.82 -3.10
CA VAL A 41 5.09 1.44 -3.17
C VAL A 41 4.90 0.95 -1.75
N CYS A 42 3.80 0.25 -1.52
CA CYS A 42 3.57 -0.48 -0.29
C CYS A 42 3.29 -1.95 -0.61
N VAL A 43 3.62 -2.82 0.33
CA VAL A 43 3.24 -4.23 0.27
C VAL A 43 2.39 -4.54 1.48
N PHE A 44 1.21 -5.09 1.23
CA PHE A 44 0.27 -5.52 2.26
C PHE A 44 0.17 -7.05 2.26
N LYS A 45 -0.04 -7.61 3.42
CA LYS A 45 -0.53 -8.98 3.57
C LYS A 45 -1.98 -8.90 3.99
N SER A 46 -2.88 -9.48 3.20
CA SER A 46 -4.32 -9.37 3.40
C SER A 46 -5.05 -10.57 2.80
N ASP A 47 -6.36 -10.63 3.00
CA ASP A 47 -7.20 -11.66 2.43
C ASP A 47 -7.58 -11.40 0.96
N SER A 48 -7.56 -10.14 0.53
CA SER A 48 -7.91 -9.80 -0.86
C SER A 48 -7.35 -8.45 -1.29
N VAL A 49 -7.25 -8.27 -2.62
CA VAL A 49 -6.89 -6.98 -3.21
C VAL A 49 -7.93 -5.91 -2.86
N ASN A 50 -9.21 -6.27 -2.85
CA ASN A 50 -10.29 -5.31 -2.55
C ASN A 50 -10.21 -4.79 -1.12
N THR A 51 -9.83 -5.61 -0.15
CA THR A 51 -9.63 -5.17 1.23
C THR A 51 -8.58 -4.07 1.28
N VAL A 52 -7.45 -4.25 0.60
CA VAL A 52 -6.37 -3.26 0.55
C VAL A 52 -6.82 -2.00 -0.20
N ARG A 53 -7.49 -2.16 -1.34
CA ARG A 53 -8.01 -1.03 -2.11
C ARG A 53 -8.95 -0.16 -1.28
N ASN A 54 -9.92 -0.77 -0.61
CA ASN A 54 -10.89 -0.05 0.21
C ASN A 54 -10.21 0.66 1.38
N LEU A 55 -9.22 0.03 1.98
CA LEU A 55 -8.45 0.59 3.09
C LEU A 55 -7.69 1.86 2.65
N VAL A 56 -6.93 1.76 1.58
CA VAL A 56 -6.08 2.87 1.11
C VAL A 56 -6.91 3.98 0.48
N ASP A 57 -7.82 3.64 -0.42
CA ASP A 57 -8.65 4.66 -1.08
C ASP A 57 -9.59 5.35 -0.09
N GLY A 58 -10.05 4.65 0.93
CA GLY A 58 -10.84 5.24 1.99
C GLY A 58 -10.06 6.23 2.86
N ALA A 59 -8.77 5.96 3.07
CA ALA A 59 -7.91 6.82 3.89
C ALA A 59 -7.29 7.97 3.11
N ALA A 60 -6.97 7.79 1.83
CA ALA A 60 -6.10 8.70 1.08
C ALA A 60 -6.55 8.96 -0.37
N GLY A 61 -7.75 8.59 -0.75
CA GLY A 61 -8.23 8.70 -2.14
C GLY A 61 -8.33 10.13 -2.66
N THR A 62 -8.33 11.14 -1.79
CA THR A 62 -8.36 12.56 -2.18
C THR A 62 -6.97 13.15 -2.41
N ILE A 63 -5.92 12.50 -1.93
CA ILE A 63 -4.54 13.00 -2.02
C ILE A 63 -3.59 12.06 -2.76
N SER A 64 -4.13 10.98 -3.32
CA SER A 64 -3.33 10.02 -4.07
C SER A 64 -4.15 9.31 -5.13
N ARG A 65 -3.44 8.82 -6.15
CA ARG A 65 -3.93 7.83 -7.09
C ARG A 65 -3.22 6.54 -6.82
N ASN A 66 -3.97 5.45 -6.71
CA ASN A 66 -3.44 4.18 -6.24
C ASN A 66 -3.79 3.06 -7.20
N GLU A 67 -2.84 2.16 -7.43
CA GLU A 67 -3.02 0.92 -8.17
C GLU A 67 -2.76 -0.24 -7.22
N PHE A 68 -3.48 -1.33 -7.40
CA PHE A 68 -3.41 -2.49 -6.50
C PHE A 68 -3.33 -3.77 -7.31
N TYR A 69 -2.34 -4.61 -7.00
CA TYR A 69 -2.13 -5.87 -7.70
C TYR A 69 -1.80 -6.97 -6.71
N ALA A 70 -2.38 -8.15 -6.92
CA ALA A 70 -1.95 -9.34 -6.21
C ALA A 70 -0.51 -9.70 -6.64
N ILE A 71 0.35 -10.02 -5.68
CA ILE A 71 1.72 -10.41 -5.96
C ILE A 71 1.75 -11.90 -6.34
N ASN A 72 2.50 -12.24 -7.38
CA ASN A 72 2.84 -13.62 -7.68
C ASN A 72 3.94 -14.07 -6.71
N GLU A 73 3.54 -14.70 -5.61
CA GLU A 73 4.45 -15.07 -4.53
C GLU A 73 5.48 -16.11 -4.97
N GLY A 74 5.14 -16.93 -5.98
CA GLY A 74 6.07 -17.92 -6.51
C GLY A 74 7.29 -17.34 -7.22
N ASN A 75 7.17 -16.10 -7.73
CA ASN A 75 8.25 -15.39 -8.42
C ASN A 75 8.81 -14.22 -7.63
N ALA A 76 8.22 -13.89 -6.51
CA ALA A 76 8.64 -12.76 -5.70
C ALA A 76 9.87 -13.10 -4.86
N LEU A 77 10.72 -12.10 -4.63
CA LEU A 77 11.88 -12.19 -3.74
C LEU A 77 11.75 -11.11 -2.67
N GLY A 78 12.16 -11.43 -1.46
CA GLY A 78 12.21 -10.48 -0.36
C GLY A 78 10.89 -10.31 0.39
N LEU A 79 9.86 -11.07 0.09
CA LEU A 79 8.64 -11.05 0.89
C LEU A 79 8.91 -11.65 2.27
N PRO A 80 8.25 -11.11 3.32
CA PRO A 80 8.38 -11.69 4.65
C PRO A 80 7.86 -13.13 4.68
N ALA A 81 8.47 -13.94 5.51
CA ALA A 81 8.07 -15.34 5.66
C ALA A 81 6.70 -15.46 6.34
#